data_8a661183406c7f6a6a736d51402852df
#
_entry.id   8a661183406c7f6a6a736d51402852df
#
_cell.length_a   1.000
_cell.length_b   1.000
_cell.length_c   1.000
_cell.angle_alpha   90.00
_cell.angle_beta   90.00
_cell.angle_gamma   90.00
#
_symmetry.space_group_name_H-M   'P 1'
#
loop_
_entity.id
_entity.type
_entity.pdbx_description
1 polymer ?
#
loop_
_entity_poly.entity_id
_entity_poly.type
_entity_poly.pdbx_seq_one_letter_code
_entity_poly.pdbx_strand_id
1 'polypeptide(L)'
;MDYNKLVTDSIKKKPEAQRELYDHFAPAMLGVCFRYTKSIADAEDVLQDGFVKVFKYLSSYKFEGELGGWIRKIMVNTALNYLKTNKKYQYDLSFSEMTLHPVSSDNPLVKLQTKELSELIRQLPTGFQTVFNLHAVEGFTHVEIAAMLGISDGTSRSQYARARGLLIEWIEKFSLKEQTGKYGRK
;
A
#
# COMPACT_ATOMS: atom_id res chain seq x y z
N MET A 1 23.05 10.85 8.83
CA MET A 1 23.38 10.35 7.48
C MET A 1 23.35 11.52 6.52
N ASP A 2 24.38 11.73 5.73
CA ASP A 2 24.40 12.77 4.70
C ASP A 2 23.80 12.22 3.40
N TYR A 3 22.50 12.42 3.22
CA TYR A 3 21.78 11.93 2.03
C TYR A 3 22.28 12.54 0.72
N ASN A 4 22.79 13.78 0.71
CA ASN A 4 23.28 14.42 -0.49
C ASN A 4 24.54 13.72 -1.02
N LYS A 5 25.48 13.40 -0.11
CA LYS A 5 26.67 12.62 -0.43
C LYS A 5 26.30 11.21 -0.86
N LEU A 6 25.40 10.54 -0.13
CA LEU A 6 24.96 9.17 -0.42
C LEU A 6 24.32 9.07 -1.82
N VAL A 7 23.42 9.99 -2.16
CA VAL A 7 22.77 10.06 -3.48
C VAL A 7 23.80 10.32 -4.56
N THR A 8 24.69 11.31 -4.37
CA THR A 8 25.72 11.66 -5.35
C THR A 8 26.67 10.49 -5.64
N ASP A 9 27.09 9.78 -4.60
CA ASP A 9 27.98 8.61 -4.75
C ASP A 9 27.25 7.41 -5.36
N SER A 10 25.95 7.22 -5.06
CA SER A 10 25.11 6.21 -5.68
C SER A 10 24.89 6.45 -7.17
N ILE A 11 24.72 7.73 -7.59
CA ILE A 11 24.64 8.13 -9.02
C ILE A 11 25.94 7.78 -9.74
N LYS A 12 27.10 7.95 -9.07
CA LYS A 12 28.42 7.53 -9.60
C LYS A 12 28.62 6.03 -9.59
N LYS A 13 27.58 5.25 -9.25
CA LYS A 13 27.58 3.78 -9.21
C LYS A 13 28.61 3.18 -8.25
N LYS A 14 28.94 3.88 -7.14
CA LYS A 14 29.78 3.31 -6.08
C LYS A 14 29.00 2.20 -5.35
N PRO A 15 29.47 0.95 -5.35
CA PRO A 15 28.72 -0.19 -4.80
C PRO A 15 28.36 -0.01 -3.32
N GLU A 16 29.29 0.54 -2.52
CA GLU A 16 29.09 0.76 -1.10
C GLU A 16 27.96 1.77 -0.84
N ALA A 17 27.90 2.86 -1.63
CA ALA A 17 26.87 3.87 -1.50
C ALA A 17 25.49 3.33 -1.93
N GLN A 18 25.43 2.54 -3.01
CA GLN A 18 24.20 1.89 -3.44
C GLN A 18 23.71 0.89 -2.41
N ARG A 19 24.62 0.10 -1.81
CA ARG A 19 24.29 -0.84 -0.75
C ARG A 19 23.77 -0.11 0.49
N GLU A 20 24.45 0.94 0.94
CA GLU A 20 24.04 1.74 2.09
C GLU A 20 22.65 2.35 1.89
N LEU A 21 22.35 2.87 0.68
CA LEU A 21 21.05 3.40 0.32
C LEU A 21 19.98 2.31 0.35
N TYR A 22 20.26 1.15 -0.22
CA TYR A 22 19.37 0.00 -0.19
C TYR A 22 19.10 -0.46 1.25
N ASP A 23 20.13 -0.74 2.02
CA ASP A 23 20.01 -1.26 3.40
C ASP A 23 19.23 -0.30 4.30
N HIS A 24 19.36 1.01 4.06
CA HIS A 24 18.64 2.03 4.82
C HIS A 24 17.14 2.08 4.49
N PHE A 25 16.76 2.01 3.22
CA PHE A 25 15.37 2.20 2.80
C PHE A 25 14.60 0.90 2.61
N ALA A 26 15.25 -0.22 2.31
CA ALA A 26 14.58 -1.47 1.98
C ALA A 26 13.60 -1.97 3.04
N PRO A 27 13.89 -1.92 4.36
CA PRO A 27 12.93 -2.38 5.38
C PRO A 27 11.61 -1.61 5.36
N ALA A 28 11.67 -0.28 5.24
CA ALA A 28 10.48 0.55 5.17
C ALA A 28 9.73 0.37 3.84
N MET A 29 10.46 0.26 2.74
CA MET A 29 9.90 0.09 1.39
C MET A 29 9.30 -1.29 1.18
N LEU A 30 9.84 -2.35 1.82
CA LEU A 30 9.20 -3.66 1.83
C LEU A 30 7.80 -3.58 2.43
N GLY A 31 7.62 -2.84 3.53
CA GLY A 31 6.31 -2.58 4.10
C GLY A 31 5.37 -1.83 3.14
N VAL A 32 5.91 -0.92 2.32
CA VAL A 32 5.12 -0.26 1.24
C VAL A 32 4.68 -1.28 0.20
N CYS A 33 5.59 -2.09 -0.35
CA CYS A 33 5.28 -3.10 -1.36
C CYS A 33 4.27 -4.14 -0.84
N PHE A 34 4.43 -4.58 0.41
CA PHE A 34 3.59 -5.58 1.05
C PHE A 34 2.13 -5.13 1.22
N ARG A 35 1.85 -3.82 1.26
CA ARG A 35 0.48 -3.30 1.28
C ARG A 35 -0.27 -3.50 -0.04
N TYR A 36 0.42 -3.74 -1.14
CA TYR A 36 -0.16 -3.92 -2.48
C TYR A 36 -0.11 -5.37 -2.96
N THR A 37 0.62 -6.25 -2.27
CA THR A 37 0.80 -7.65 -2.66
C THR A 37 0.11 -8.61 -1.69
N LYS A 38 -0.06 -9.87 -2.09
CA LYS A 38 -0.73 -10.88 -1.26
C LYS A 38 0.27 -11.80 -0.54
N SER A 39 1.52 -11.85 -0.97
CA SER A 39 2.59 -12.64 -0.35
C SER A 39 3.82 -11.79 -0.09
N ILE A 40 4.70 -12.25 0.82
CA ILE A 40 5.99 -11.61 1.07
C ILE A 40 6.92 -11.75 -0.14
N ALA A 41 6.88 -12.88 -0.82
CA ALA A 41 7.68 -13.12 -2.02
C ALA A 41 7.33 -12.11 -3.13
N ASP A 42 6.03 -11.88 -3.40
CA ASP A 42 5.58 -10.84 -4.34
C ASP A 42 6.06 -9.44 -3.92
N ALA A 43 6.06 -9.16 -2.60
CA ALA A 43 6.53 -7.88 -2.08
C ALA A 43 8.04 -7.69 -2.27
N GLU A 44 8.83 -8.75 -2.07
CA GLU A 44 10.28 -8.75 -2.29
C GLU A 44 10.61 -8.56 -3.77
N ASP A 45 9.89 -9.21 -4.69
CA ASP A 45 10.06 -9.02 -6.12
C ASP A 45 9.76 -7.57 -6.53
N VAL A 46 8.64 -7.00 -6.04
CA VAL A 46 8.29 -5.59 -6.28
C VAL A 46 9.34 -4.65 -5.68
N LEU A 47 9.87 -4.97 -4.50
CA LEU A 47 10.93 -4.19 -3.87
C LEU A 47 12.20 -4.16 -4.72
N GLN A 48 12.63 -5.31 -5.22
CA GLN A 48 13.83 -5.42 -6.07
C GLN A 48 13.65 -4.63 -7.37
N ASP A 49 12.52 -4.84 -8.07
CA ASP A 49 12.18 -4.08 -9.27
C ASP A 49 12.11 -2.56 -9.01
N GLY A 50 11.58 -2.20 -7.84
CA GLY A 50 11.51 -0.82 -7.38
C GLY A 50 12.90 -0.21 -7.20
N PHE A 51 13.84 -0.92 -6.55
CA PHE A 51 15.20 -0.42 -6.35
C PHE A 51 16.01 -0.38 -7.64
N VAL A 52 15.80 -1.30 -8.58
CA VAL A 52 16.38 -1.18 -9.94
C VAL A 52 15.96 0.15 -10.59
N LYS A 53 14.68 0.54 -10.45
CA LYS A 53 14.18 1.82 -10.95
C LYS A 53 14.71 3.01 -10.14
N VAL A 54 14.81 2.88 -8.82
CA VAL A 54 15.43 3.91 -7.95
C VAL A 54 16.82 4.23 -8.46
N PHE A 55 17.70 3.25 -8.62
CA PHE A 55 19.06 3.47 -9.10
C PHE A 55 19.13 3.97 -10.54
N LYS A 56 18.22 3.49 -11.40
CA LYS A 56 18.11 3.96 -12.78
C LYS A 56 17.74 5.45 -12.88
N TYR A 57 16.82 5.91 -12.02
CA TYR A 57 16.28 7.27 -12.08
C TYR A 57 16.85 8.21 -11.01
N LEU A 58 17.81 7.74 -10.19
CA LEU A 58 18.35 8.51 -9.07
C LEU A 58 18.95 9.84 -9.50
N SER A 59 19.50 9.93 -10.71
CA SER A 59 20.02 11.19 -11.30
C SER A 59 18.93 12.24 -11.56
N SER A 60 17.66 11.85 -11.61
CA SER A 60 16.53 12.75 -11.76
C SER A 60 15.99 13.31 -10.43
N TYR A 61 16.49 12.83 -9.30
CA TYR A 61 16.14 13.35 -7.98
C TYR A 61 16.76 14.75 -7.80
N LYS A 62 15.91 15.77 -7.60
CA LYS A 62 16.30 17.17 -7.59
C LYS A 62 16.77 17.69 -6.23
N PHE A 63 16.89 16.82 -5.23
CA PHE A 63 17.16 17.21 -3.83
C PHE A 63 16.07 18.14 -3.23
N GLU A 64 14.88 18.13 -3.83
CA GLU A 64 13.69 18.83 -3.35
C GLU A 64 12.81 17.83 -2.58
N GLY A 65 12.58 18.08 -1.28
CA GLY A 65 11.81 17.19 -0.41
C GLY A 65 12.61 15.98 0.11
N GLU A 66 11.91 15.06 0.74
CA GLU A 66 12.52 13.88 1.35
C GLU A 66 12.81 12.76 0.34
N LEU A 67 14.04 12.26 0.33
CA LEU A 67 14.47 11.13 -0.50
C LEU A 67 13.58 9.91 -0.31
N GLY A 68 13.20 9.61 0.94
CA GLY A 68 12.29 8.51 1.27
C GLY A 68 10.93 8.61 0.59
N GLY A 69 10.38 9.82 0.49
CA GLY A 69 9.12 10.09 -0.21
C GLY A 69 9.25 9.87 -1.72
N TRP A 70 10.38 10.29 -2.33
CA TRP A 70 10.65 10.06 -3.74
C TRP A 70 10.79 8.55 -4.05
N ILE A 71 11.54 7.81 -3.22
CA ILE A 71 11.68 6.34 -3.33
C ILE A 71 10.32 5.67 -3.17
N ARG A 72 9.53 6.06 -2.16
CA ARG A 72 8.18 5.53 -1.90
C ARG A 72 7.27 5.64 -3.13
N LYS A 73 7.29 6.79 -3.81
CA LYS A 73 6.51 6.99 -5.04
C LYS A 73 6.89 6.00 -6.15
N ILE A 74 8.17 5.67 -6.28
CA ILE A 74 8.67 4.66 -7.22
C ILE A 74 8.15 3.27 -6.82
N MET A 75 8.20 2.92 -5.52
CA MET A 75 7.71 1.63 -5.01
C MET A 75 6.21 1.46 -5.25
N VAL A 76 5.39 2.47 -4.92
CA VAL A 76 3.94 2.46 -5.19
C VAL A 76 3.68 2.24 -6.68
N ASN A 77 4.30 3.01 -7.56
CA ASN A 77 4.13 2.87 -9.00
C ASN A 77 4.59 1.48 -9.51
N THR A 78 5.64 0.92 -8.93
CA THR A 78 6.11 -0.42 -9.28
C THR A 78 5.13 -1.48 -8.84
N ALA A 79 4.57 -1.37 -7.62
CA ALA A 79 3.53 -2.25 -7.13
C ALA A 79 2.25 -2.20 -7.99
N LEU A 80 1.82 -1.00 -8.40
CA LEU A 80 0.67 -0.85 -9.30
C LEU A 80 0.91 -1.49 -10.67
N ASN A 81 2.11 -1.35 -11.23
CA ASN A 81 2.47 -2.01 -12.48
C ASN A 81 2.48 -3.53 -12.31
N TYR A 82 3.01 -4.04 -11.20
CA TYR A 82 2.96 -5.47 -10.88
C TYR A 82 1.51 -5.98 -10.85
N LEU A 83 0.59 -5.28 -10.19
CA LEU A 83 -0.83 -5.65 -10.16
C LEU A 83 -1.47 -5.64 -11.56
N LYS A 84 -1.12 -4.66 -12.41
CA LYS A 84 -1.64 -4.55 -13.78
C LYS A 84 -1.17 -5.68 -14.70
N THR A 85 0.06 -6.13 -14.55
CA THR A 85 0.66 -7.16 -15.42
C THR A 85 0.38 -8.58 -14.93
N ASN A 86 0.11 -8.75 -13.65
CA ASN A 86 -0.16 -10.06 -13.07
C ASN A 86 -1.63 -10.45 -13.28
N LYS A 87 -1.88 -11.44 -14.18
CA LYS A 87 -3.23 -11.93 -14.54
C LYS A 87 -4.08 -12.35 -13.34
N LYS A 88 -3.45 -12.84 -12.27
CA LYS A 88 -4.12 -13.23 -11.02
C LYS A 88 -4.88 -12.06 -10.37
N TYR A 89 -4.39 -10.83 -10.55
CA TYR A 89 -4.96 -9.63 -9.92
C TYR A 89 -5.79 -8.77 -10.88
N GLN A 90 -5.66 -8.96 -12.19
CA GLN A 90 -6.43 -8.19 -13.18
C GLN A 90 -7.95 -8.38 -13.06
N TYR A 91 -8.38 -9.59 -12.71
CA TYR A 91 -9.80 -9.90 -12.55
C TYR A 91 -10.43 -9.16 -11.38
N ASP A 92 -9.69 -9.02 -10.27
CA ASP A 92 -10.17 -8.32 -9.06
C ASP A 92 -10.27 -6.80 -9.23
N LEU A 93 -9.50 -6.20 -10.14
CA LEU A 93 -9.54 -4.76 -10.40
C LEU A 93 -10.82 -4.34 -11.15
N SER A 94 -11.40 -5.23 -11.94
CA SER A 94 -12.58 -4.97 -12.77
C SER A 94 -13.91 -5.38 -12.12
N PHE A 95 -13.91 -6.12 -11.01
CA PHE A 95 -15.13 -6.63 -10.38
C PHE A 95 -15.83 -5.55 -9.55
N SER A 96 -16.87 -4.94 -10.13
CA SER A 96 -17.66 -3.83 -9.57
C SER A 96 -18.99 -4.25 -8.93
N GLU A 97 -19.33 -5.54 -8.86
CA GLU A 97 -20.68 -5.98 -8.51
C GLU A 97 -20.75 -6.72 -7.16
N MET A 98 -20.45 -6.03 -6.07
CA MET A 98 -20.96 -6.43 -4.76
C MET A 98 -21.96 -5.41 -4.26
N THR A 99 -23.15 -5.90 -3.92
CA THR A 99 -24.26 -5.09 -3.38
C THR A 99 -23.83 -4.40 -2.09
N LEU A 100 -23.98 -3.09 -2.03
CA LEU A 100 -23.71 -2.29 -0.83
C LEU A 100 -24.82 -2.52 0.19
N HIS A 101 -24.48 -2.99 1.38
CA HIS A 101 -25.29 -2.74 2.56
C HIS A 101 -24.88 -1.39 3.15
N PRO A 102 -25.84 -0.51 3.48
CA PRO A 102 -25.54 0.76 4.14
C PRO A 102 -24.94 0.48 5.52
N VAL A 103 -23.71 0.95 5.75
CA VAL A 103 -23.06 0.86 7.05
C VAL A 103 -23.46 2.09 7.86
N SER A 104 -24.04 1.88 9.05
CA SER A 104 -24.32 2.95 9.99
C SER A 104 -23.01 3.57 10.49
N SER A 105 -23.02 4.88 10.71
CA SER A 105 -21.83 5.68 11.02
C SER A 105 -21.41 5.70 12.49
N ASP A 106 -21.89 4.77 13.30
CA ASP A 106 -21.46 4.68 14.69
C ASP A 106 -20.09 4.01 14.75
N ASN A 107 -19.10 4.80 15.13
CA ASN A 107 -17.68 4.42 15.15
C ASN A 107 -17.35 3.73 16.50
N PRO A 108 -17.28 2.40 16.56
CA PRO A 108 -16.74 1.76 17.75
C PRO A 108 -15.23 2.00 17.75
N LEU A 109 -14.76 2.83 18.67
CA LEU A 109 -13.32 3.01 18.95
C LEU A 109 -12.73 1.70 19.50
N VAL A 110 -12.50 0.77 18.60
CA VAL A 110 -11.75 -0.44 18.89
C VAL A 110 -10.27 -0.08 18.83
N LYS A 111 -9.56 -0.33 19.90
CA LYS A 111 -8.10 -0.23 19.98
C LYS A 111 -7.47 -1.41 19.22
N LEU A 112 -7.65 -1.44 17.89
CA LEU A 112 -6.88 -2.38 17.08
C LEU A 112 -5.41 -1.95 17.07
N GLN A 113 -4.52 -2.92 17.22
CA GLN A 113 -3.10 -2.68 17.00
C GLN A 113 -2.86 -2.45 15.50
N THR A 114 -1.90 -1.63 15.16
CA THR A 114 -1.57 -1.28 13.76
C THR A 114 -1.34 -2.51 12.87
N LYS A 115 -0.83 -3.60 13.47
CA LYS A 115 -0.61 -4.88 12.79
C LYS A 115 -1.92 -5.55 12.38
N GLU A 116 -2.89 -5.61 13.28
CA GLU A 116 -4.21 -6.23 13.04
C GLU A 116 -4.97 -5.48 11.94
N LEU A 117 -4.96 -4.15 11.98
CA LEU A 117 -5.55 -3.33 10.93
C LEU A 117 -4.89 -3.58 9.56
N SER A 118 -3.57 -3.70 9.53
CA SER A 118 -2.83 -4.00 8.30
C SER A 118 -3.22 -5.36 7.73
N GLU A 119 -3.42 -6.37 8.57
CA GLU A 119 -3.89 -7.70 8.15
C GLU A 119 -5.32 -7.65 7.58
N LEU A 120 -6.23 -6.90 8.20
CA LEU A 120 -7.58 -6.71 7.68
C LEU A 120 -7.58 -6.01 6.31
N ILE A 121 -6.78 -4.96 6.15
CA ILE A 121 -6.64 -4.27 4.86
C ILE A 121 -6.15 -5.23 3.77
N ARG A 122 -5.24 -6.14 4.10
CA ARG A 122 -4.71 -7.14 3.16
C ARG A 122 -5.73 -8.20 2.75
N GLN A 123 -6.74 -8.45 3.57
CA GLN A 123 -7.84 -9.36 3.23
C GLN A 123 -8.83 -8.76 2.24
N LEU A 124 -8.85 -7.45 2.05
CA LEU A 124 -9.71 -6.83 1.06
C LEU A 124 -9.46 -7.39 -0.36
N PRO A 125 -10.51 -7.47 -1.21
CA PRO A 125 -10.33 -7.69 -2.65
C PRO A 125 -9.31 -6.70 -3.23
N THR A 126 -8.50 -7.13 -4.18
CA THR A 126 -7.33 -6.38 -4.66
C THR A 126 -7.67 -4.96 -5.11
N GLY A 127 -8.78 -4.74 -5.83
CA GLY A 127 -9.21 -3.41 -6.25
C GLY A 127 -9.55 -2.50 -5.06
N PHE A 128 -10.30 -3.01 -4.09
CA PHE A 128 -10.66 -2.25 -2.88
C PHE A 128 -9.43 -1.95 -2.02
N GLN A 129 -8.54 -2.93 -1.84
CA GLN A 129 -7.27 -2.78 -1.13
C GLN A 129 -6.40 -1.70 -1.78
N THR A 130 -6.26 -1.74 -3.11
CA THR A 130 -5.43 -0.80 -3.86
C THR A 130 -5.95 0.63 -3.73
N VAL A 131 -7.24 0.85 -3.97
CA VAL A 131 -7.84 2.20 -3.84
C VAL A 131 -7.80 2.69 -2.40
N PHE A 132 -8.05 1.82 -1.42
CA PHE A 132 -7.95 2.17 0.00
C PHE A 132 -6.53 2.63 0.36
N ASN A 133 -5.51 1.88 -0.01
CA ASN A 133 -4.12 2.23 0.27
C ASN A 133 -3.73 3.55 -0.43
N LEU A 134 -4.07 3.72 -1.70
CA LEU A 134 -3.74 4.95 -2.43
C LEU A 134 -4.40 6.19 -1.81
N HIS A 135 -5.66 6.09 -1.38
CA HIS A 135 -6.37 7.23 -0.82
C HIS A 135 -6.05 7.46 0.66
N ALA A 136 -6.25 6.44 1.50
CA ALA A 136 -6.16 6.58 2.96
C ALA A 136 -4.71 6.58 3.49
N VAL A 137 -3.77 5.91 2.82
CA VAL A 137 -2.39 5.76 3.29
C VAL A 137 -1.41 6.63 2.52
N GLU A 138 -1.57 6.70 1.18
CA GLU A 138 -0.67 7.50 0.34
C GLU A 138 -1.18 8.93 0.11
N GLY A 139 -2.46 9.23 0.39
CA GLY A 139 -3.03 10.58 0.30
C GLY A 139 -3.43 11.04 -1.10
N PHE A 140 -3.49 10.14 -2.09
CA PHE A 140 -3.92 10.50 -3.44
C PHE A 140 -5.41 10.85 -3.49
N THR A 141 -5.77 11.83 -4.32
CA THR A 141 -7.15 12.17 -4.64
C THR A 141 -7.77 11.08 -5.53
N HIS A 142 -9.11 10.96 -5.54
CA HIS A 142 -9.78 9.99 -6.40
C HIS A 142 -9.53 10.25 -7.90
N VAL A 143 -9.32 11.50 -8.30
CA VAL A 143 -8.95 11.87 -9.68
C VAL A 143 -7.58 11.32 -10.05
N GLU A 144 -6.59 11.47 -9.17
CA GLU A 144 -5.24 10.91 -9.37
C GLU A 144 -5.28 9.39 -9.40
N ILE A 145 -6.02 8.76 -8.48
CA ILE A 145 -6.20 7.31 -8.43
C ILE A 145 -6.84 6.79 -9.72
N ALA A 146 -7.87 7.48 -10.21
CA ALA A 146 -8.53 7.16 -11.47
C ALA A 146 -7.53 7.14 -12.63
N ALA A 147 -6.69 8.17 -12.76
CA ALA A 147 -5.64 8.24 -13.76
C ALA A 147 -4.58 7.14 -13.58
N MET A 148 -4.15 6.86 -12.34
CA MET A 148 -3.15 5.83 -12.04
C MET A 148 -3.64 4.42 -12.37
N LEU A 149 -4.91 4.11 -12.10
CA LEU A 149 -5.48 2.78 -12.26
C LEU A 149 -6.20 2.56 -13.60
N GLY A 150 -6.48 3.61 -14.36
CA GLY A 150 -7.25 3.55 -15.60
C GLY A 150 -8.75 3.26 -15.37
N ILE A 151 -9.32 3.81 -14.28
CA ILE A 151 -10.73 3.69 -13.90
C ILE A 151 -11.39 5.07 -13.86
N SER A 152 -12.72 5.15 -13.65
CA SER A 152 -13.38 6.43 -13.43
C SER A 152 -13.19 6.93 -11.98
N ASP A 153 -13.31 8.26 -11.76
CA ASP A 153 -13.33 8.86 -10.42
C ASP A 153 -14.49 8.27 -9.58
N GLY A 154 -15.67 8.08 -10.19
CA GLY A 154 -16.80 7.42 -9.55
C GLY A 154 -16.50 5.99 -9.11
N THR A 155 -15.77 5.20 -9.93
CA THR A 155 -15.31 3.86 -9.59
C THR A 155 -14.35 3.90 -8.41
N SER A 156 -13.41 4.83 -8.40
CA SER A 156 -12.47 5.00 -7.28
C SER A 156 -13.21 5.31 -5.98
N ARG A 157 -14.18 6.24 -5.99
CA ARG A 157 -15.01 6.57 -4.82
C ARG A 157 -15.81 5.37 -4.32
N SER A 158 -16.47 4.64 -5.23
CA SER A 158 -17.28 3.48 -4.87
C SER A 158 -16.44 2.34 -4.30
N GLN A 159 -15.27 2.06 -4.86
CA GLN A 159 -14.35 1.06 -4.34
C GLN A 159 -13.82 1.44 -2.95
N TYR A 160 -13.49 2.72 -2.72
CA TYR A 160 -13.09 3.21 -1.40
C TYR A 160 -14.21 3.06 -0.36
N ALA A 161 -15.43 3.45 -0.72
CA ALA A 161 -16.58 3.32 0.18
C ALA A 161 -16.83 1.84 0.56
N ARG A 162 -16.74 0.92 -0.41
CA ARG A 162 -16.87 -0.53 -0.17
C ARG A 162 -15.74 -1.07 0.70
N ALA A 163 -14.50 -0.66 0.45
CA ALA A 163 -13.36 -1.03 1.29
C ALA A 163 -13.58 -0.63 2.75
N ARG A 164 -14.02 0.62 2.98
CA ARG A 164 -14.35 1.11 4.33
C ARG A 164 -15.49 0.30 4.97
N GLY A 165 -16.57 0.02 4.23
CA GLY A 165 -17.69 -0.76 4.73
C GLY A 165 -17.27 -2.14 5.22
N LEU A 166 -16.50 -2.88 4.42
CA LEU A 166 -15.96 -4.18 4.79
C LEU A 166 -15.05 -4.12 6.02
N LEU A 167 -14.15 -3.13 6.08
CA LEU A 167 -13.25 -2.98 7.22
C LEU A 167 -14.02 -2.69 8.51
N ILE A 168 -15.04 -1.83 8.49
CA ILE A 168 -15.88 -1.55 9.66
C ILE A 168 -16.59 -2.82 10.11
N GLU A 169 -17.23 -3.56 9.21
CA GLU A 169 -17.92 -4.81 9.52
C GLU A 169 -16.95 -5.85 10.15
N TRP A 170 -15.74 -5.99 9.62
CA TRP A 170 -14.77 -6.95 10.15
C TRP A 170 -14.21 -6.52 11.51
N ILE A 171 -13.98 -5.23 11.72
CA ILE A 171 -13.55 -4.67 13.00
C ILE A 171 -14.62 -4.92 14.08
N GLU A 172 -15.90 -4.68 13.77
CA GLU A 172 -17.01 -4.96 14.70
C GLU A 172 -17.09 -6.45 15.08
N LYS A 173 -17.01 -7.32 14.08
CA LYS A 173 -17.01 -8.79 14.32
C LYS A 173 -15.80 -9.23 15.15
N PHE A 174 -14.65 -8.64 14.95
CA PHE A 174 -13.43 -8.94 15.73
C PHE A 174 -13.60 -8.51 17.19
N SER A 175 -14.13 -7.32 17.42
CA SER A 175 -14.38 -6.79 18.76
C SER A 175 -15.38 -7.63 19.58
N LEU A 176 -16.44 -8.09 18.92
CA LEU A 176 -17.44 -8.98 19.56
C LEU A 176 -16.83 -10.31 20.00
N LYS A 177 -15.91 -10.88 19.17
CA LYS A 177 -15.21 -12.12 19.52
C LYS A 177 -14.27 -11.96 20.73
N GLU A 178 -13.57 -10.83 20.84
CA GLU A 178 -12.71 -10.57 21.99
C GLU A 178 -13.52 -10.42 23.30
N GLN A 179 -14.69 -9.77 23.23
CA GLN A 179 -15.56 -9.61 24.39
C GLN A 179 -16.15 -10.95 24.84
N THR A 180 -16.60 -11.80 23.92
CA THR A 180 -17.15 -13.12 24.25
C THR A 180 -16.07 -14.11 24.73
N GLY A 181 -14.83 -14.01 24.21
CA GLY A 181 -13.69 -14.83 24.64
C GLY A 181 -13.20 -14.52 26.07
N LYS A 182 -13.43 -13.30 26.59
CA LYS A 182 -13.10 -12.92 27.97
C LYS A 182 -14.10 -13.45 29.00
N TYR A 183 -15.34 -13.78 28.62
CA TYR A 183 -16.37 -14.31 29.54
C TYR A 183 -16.48 -15.83 29.55
N GLY A 184 -15.75 -16.52 28.69
CA GLY A 184 -15.80 -17.98 28.56
C GLY A 184 -14.74 -18.77 29.36
N ARG A 185 -13.94 -18.12 30.22
CA ARG A 185 -13.00 -18.78 31.14
C ARG A 185 -13.42 -18.50 32.57
N LYS A 186 -14.37 -19.30 33.05
CA LYS A 186 -14.58 -19.58 34.44
C LYS A 186 -14.48 -21.10 34.70
#